data_502625998976e01c7c9aaabcabb9d65c
#
_entry.id   502625998976e01c7c9aaabcabb9d65c
#
_cell.length_a   1.000
_cell.length_b   1.000
_cell.length_c   1.000
_cell.angle_alpha   90.00
_cell.angle_beta   90.00
_cell.angle_gamma   90.00
#
_symmetry.space_group_name_H-M   'P 1'
#
loop_
_entity.id
_entity.type
_entity.pdbx_description
1 polymer ?
#
loop_
_entity_poly.entity_id
_entity_poly.type
_entity_poly.pdbx_seq_one_letter_code
_entity_poly.pdbx_strand_id
1 'polypeptide(L)'
;MILNIKNKAKSYEVNIGGANQWSGTNIIEKDMLLNMITKYFSKEKYKEYDGKLECTIYSNKEELGRGYYTVYQFNSREELFSQLKIGKNTYMFKYISNRVLSEYNTMIGMEKISDELTNIYKYLNEEIFQEFDNVELDFEISKLFNIIQDSIIFDKSGNDIHNLSIFELIKNNIKLIEKLEKNSGNKVLVIFKNIDHLLTKEEYKKIYKLATNLSDITNMQFIFTLSIDGYCIVNENNIEEILVVNDEEITLPEYERIREFVQSNYPINIELNDKWLIEN
;
A
#
# COMPACT_ATOMS: atom_id res chain seq x y z
N MET A 1 -10.92 4.31 -13.82
CA MET A 1 -11.85 5.27 -13.15
C MET A 1 -11.20 6.62 -13.07
N ILE A 2 -11.90 7.68 -13.51
CA ILE A 2 -11.34 9.04 -13.46
C ILE A 2 -11.72 9.69 -12.13
N LEU A 3 -10.70 10.20 -11.41
CA LEU A 3 -10.85 11.01 -10.22
C LEU A 3 -10.68 12.49 -10.56
N ASN A 4 -11.64 13.30 -10.18
CA ASN A 4 -11.56 14.75 -10.23
C ASN A 4 -11.27 15.26 -8.82
N ILE A 5 -10.06 15.73 -8.58
CA ILE A 5 -9.56 16.19 -7.29
C ILE A 5 -9.60 17.71 -7.29
N LYS A 6 -10.37 18.30 -6.40
CA LYS A 6 -10.51 19.75 -6.30
C LYS A 6 -10.00 20.24 -4.95
N ASN A 7 -9.03 21.11 -4.96
CA ASN A 7 -8.65 21.91 -3.80
C ASN A 7 -9.02 23.39 -4.02
N LYS A 8 -8.69 24.26 -3.05
CA LYS A 8 -9.01 25.70 -3.14
C LYS A 8 -8.35 26.41 -4.32
N ALA A 9 -7.25 25.90 -4.86
CA ALA A 9 -6.42 26.58 -5.88
C ALA A 9 -6.52 25.92 -7.25
N LYS A 10 -6.66 24.60 -7.32
CA LYS A 10 -6.51 23.81 -8.55
C LYS A 10 -7.53 22.67 -8.63
N SER A 11 -7.75 22.21 -9.84
CA SER A 11 -8.50 20.97 -10.12
C SER A 11 -7.63 20.05 -10.95
N TYR A 12 -7.61 18.77 -10.57
CA TYR A 12 -6.83 17.73 -11.25
C TYR A 12 -7.73 16.64 -11.73
N GLU A 13 -7.42 16.09 -12.88
CA GLU A 13 -8.06 14.89 -13.40
C GLU A 13 -7.02 13.77 -13.45
N VAL A 14 -7.30 12.67 -12.77
CA VAL A 14 -6.38 11.53 -12.65
C VAL A 14 -7.13 10.26 -12.95
N ASN A 15 -6.64 9.47 -13.89
CA ASN A 15 -7.17 8.13 -14.09
C ASN A 15 -6.53 7.17 -13.09
N ILE A 16 -7.35 6.44 -12.35
CA ILE A 16 -6.93 5.35 -11.47
C ILE A 16 -7.48 4.06 -12.04
N GLY A 17 -6.62 3.36 -12.78
CA GLY A 17 -6.88 2.02 -13.33
C GLY A 17 -6.33 0.92 -12.42
N GLY A 18 -5.86 -0.16 -13.02
CA GLY A 18 -5.31 -1.30 -12.28
C GLY A 18 -3.97 -1.01 -11.65
N ALA A 19 -2.96 -0.68 -12.46
CA ALA A 19 -1.58 -0.42 -12.02
C ALA A 19 -1.06 0.86 -12.66
N ASN A 20 -1.18 1.96 -11.93
CA ASN A 20 -0.88 3.30 -12.43
C ASN A 20 0.58 3.66 -12.22
N GLN A 21 1.18 4.34 -13.18
CA GLN A 21 2.56 4.84 -13.12
C GLN A 21 2.54 6.37 -13.22
N TRP A 22 3.09 7.03 -12.20
CA TRP A 22 3.15 8.48 -12.13
C TRP A 22 4.58 8.96 -12.37
N SER A 23 4.81 9.52 -13.53
CA SER A 23 6.10 10.02 -13.99
C SER A 23 6.13 11.55 -14.05
N GLY A 24 7.19 12.12 -14.59
CA GLY A 24 7.35 13.55 -14.83
C GLY A 24 8.30 14.25 -13.89
N THR A 25 8.70 15.46 -14.28
CA THR A 25 9.78 16.24 -13.64
C THR A 25 9.34 17.02 -12.41
N ASN A 26 8.05 17.35 -12.30
CA ASN A 26 7.53 18.10 -11.15
C ASN A 26 7.24 17.17 -9.95
N ILE A 27 8.28 16.88 -9.18
CA ILE A 27 8.20 16.04 -7.99
C ILE A 27 7.27 16.64 -6.94
N ILE A 28 7.31 17.97 -6.77
CA ILE A 28 6.53 18.67 -5.72
C ILE A 28 5.04 18.51 -5.99
N GLU A 29 4.60 18.76 -7.22
CA GLU A 29 3.20 18.64 -7.61
C GLU A 29 2.72 17.18 -7.55
N LYS A 30 3.56 16.24 -8.02
CA LYS A 30 3.30 14.80 -7.94
C LYS A 30 3.10 14.34 -6.50
N ASP A 31 3.99 14.75 -5.59
CA ASP A 31 3.89 14.45 -4.16
C ASP A 31 2.67 15.12 -3.52
N MET A 32 2.36 16.36 -3.88
CA MET A 32 1.20 17.06 -3.37
C MET A 32 -0.09 16.35 -3.78
N LEU A 33 -0.21 15.96 -5.04
CA LEU A 33 -1.38 15.24 -5.57
C LEU A 33 -1.56 13.89 -4.87
N LEU A 34 -0.46 13.14 -4.70
CA LEU A 34 -0.48 11.87 -3.99
C LEU A 34 -0.91 12.04 -2.53
N ASN A 35 -0.37 13.05 -1.85
CA ASN A 35 -0.70 13.34 -0.45
C ASN A 35 -2.16 13.80 -0.30
N MET A 36 -2.74 14.54 -1.26
CA MET A 36 -4.16 14.86 -1.26
C MET A 36 -5.02 13.60 -1.31
N ILE A 37 -4.73 12.67 -2.22
CA ILE A 37 -5.45 11.39 -2.34
C ILE A 37 -5.33 10.58 -1.05
N THR A 38 -4.11 10.40 -0.57
CA THR A 38 -3.84 9.62 0.64
C THR A 38 -4.55 10.21 1.86
N LYS A 39 -4.42 11.52 2.06
CA LYS A 39 -5.05 12.23 3.19
C LYS A 39 -6.57 12.17 3.13
N TYR A 40 -7.14 12.33 1.94
CA TYR A 40 -8.58 12.24 1.74
C TYR A 40 -9.13 10.88 2.16
N PHE A 41 -8.55 9.81 1.64
CA PHE A 41 -9.04 8.44 1.91
C PHE A 41 -8.57 7.85 3.25
N SER A 42 -7.55 8.43 3.91
CA SER A 42 -7.13 7.98 5.26
C SER A 42 -8.16 8.23 6.36
N LYS A 43 -9.23 8.99 6.07
CA LYS A 43 -10.25 9.43 7.03
C LYS A 43 -9.72 10.32 8.15
N GLU A 44 -8.44 10.66 8.16
CA GLU A 44 -7.87 11.56 9.15
C GLU A 44 -8.45 12.98 8.99
N LYS A 45 -8.65 13.67 10.10
CA LYS A 45 -9.06 15.07 10.06
C LYS A 45 -7.94 15.93 9.51
N TYR A 46 -8.29 16.89 8.64
CA TYR A 46 -7.35 17.91 8.24
C TYR A 46 -6.93 18.76 9.44
N LYS A 47 -5.64 19.00 9.57
CA LYS A 47 -5.06 19.88 10.59
C LYS A 47 -4.83 21.26 9.97
N GLU A 48 -4.59 22.26 10.80
CA GLU A 48 -4.42 23.64 10.37
C GLU A 48 -3.32 23.82 9.30
N TYR A 49 -2.25 23.02 9.39
CA TYR A 49 -1.15 23.04 8.41
C TYR A 49 -1.43 22.21 7.13
N ASP A 50 -2.51 21.44 7.08
CA ASP A 50 -2.91 20.65 5.91
C ASP A 50 -3.69 21.47 4.85
N GLY A 51 -3.79 22.78 5.00
CA GLY A 51 -4.68 23.60 4.17
C GLY A 51 -4.47 23.50 2.65
N LYS A 52 -3.26 23.15 2.20
CA LYS A 52 -2.96 22.87 0.79
C LYS A 52 -3.41 21.49 0.34
N LEU A 53 -3.57 20.54 1.27
CA LEU A 53 -3.97 19.17 1.01
C LEU A 53 -5.49 18.97 1.12
N GLU A 54 -6.20 19.98 1.69
CA GLU A 54 -7.65 19.93 1.81
C GLU A 54 -8.30 19.91 0.43
N CYS A 55 -8.93 18.81 0.10
CA CYS A 55 -9.54 18.58 -1.20
C CYS A 55 -10.86 17.82 -1.09
N THR A 56 -11.61 17.84 -2.19
CA THR A 56 -12.77 16.98 -2.41
C THR A 56 -12.51 16.14 -3.66
N ILE A 57 -12.83 14.86 -3.62
CA ILE A 57 -12.59 13.93 -4.73
C ILE A 57 -13.93 13.43 -5.29
N TYR A 58 -14.08 13.58 -6.59
CA TYR A 58 -15.27 13.17 -7.33
C TYR A 58 -14.92 12.06 -8.33
N SER A 59 -15.88 11.20 -8.62
CA SER A 59 -15.86 10.33 -9.79
C SER A 59 -17.24 10.37 -10.45
N ASN A 60 -17.29 10.49 -11.77
CA ASN A 60 -18.56 10.63 -12.53
C ASN A 60 -19.50 11.71 -11.97
N LYS A 61 -18.94 12.84 -11.51
CA LYS A 61 -19.65 13.97 -10.89
C LYS A 61 -20.21 13.71 -9.48
N GLU A 62 -20.04 12.53 -8.93
CA GLU A 62 -20.42 12.19 -7.56
C GLU A 62 -19.22 12.29 -6.62
N GLU A 63 -19.42 12.88 -5.45
CA GLU A 63 -18.38 12.96 -4.43
C GLU A 63 -18.13 11.58 -3.84
N LEU A 64 -16.87 11.14 -3.87
CA LEU A 64 -16.48 9.89 -3.23
C LEU A 64 -16.38 10.06 -1.73
N GLY A 65 -16.95 9.13 -0.98
CA GLY A 65 -16.78 9.11 0.47
C GLY A 65 -15.32 8.89 0.87
N ARG A 66 -14.90 9.50 1.97
CA ARG A 66 -13.52 9.38 2.51
C ARG A 66 -13.10 7.95 2.85
N GLY A 67 -14.02 7.02 2.91
CA GLY A 67 -13.78 5.59 3.13
C GLY A 67 -13.87 4.74 1.87
N TYR A 68 -13.92 5.35 0.69
CA TYR A 68 -14.07 4.62 -0.58
C TYR A 68 -12.89 3.68 -0.86
N TYR A 69 -11.67 4.11 -0.49
CA TYR A 69 -10.48 3.27 -0.52
C TYR A 69 -9.94 3.00 0.89
N THR A 70 -9.47 1.78 1.09
CA THR A 70 -8.46 1.49 2.13
C THR A 70 -7.09 1.73 1.51
N VAL A 71 -6.32 2.66 2.07
CA VAL A 71 -5.03 3.08 1.49
C VAL A 71 -3.87 2.45 2.24
N TYR A 72 -2.94 1.87 1.49
CA TYR A 72 -1.67 1.35 1.94
C TYR A 72 -0.54 2.08 1.21
N GLN A 73 0.32 2.79 1.95
CA GLN A 73 1.39 3.57 1.36
C GLN A 73 2.74 3.13 1.88
N PHE A 74 3.72 3.08 0.99
CA PHE A 74 5.12 2.76 1.30
C PHE A 74 6.03 3.81 0.67
N ASN A 75 6.77 4.52 1.53
CA ASN A 75 7.64 5.62 1.11
C ASN A 75 9.13 5.24 1.19
N SER A 76 9.46 4.15 1.90
CA SER A 76 10.84 3.75 2.11
C SER A 76 11.00 2.24 2.32
N ARG A 77 12.26 1.76 2.24
CA ARG A 77 12.62 0.39 2.57
C ARG A 77 12.26 0.03 4.02
N GLU A 78 12.45 0.96 4.93
CA GLU A 78 12.19 0.80 6.36
C GLU A 78 10.70 0.57 6.62
N GLU A 79 9.82 1.27 5.89
CA GLU A 79 8.37 1.05 5.99
C GLU A 79 7.99 -0.32 5.45
N LEU A 80 8.48 -0.70 4.25
CA LEU A 80 8.26 -2.03 3.68
C LEU A 80 8.67 -3.14 4.65
N PHE A 81 9.82 -2.97 5.29
CA PHE A 81 10.35 -3.92 6.24
C PHE A 81 9.52 -3.95 7.55
N SER A 82 9.19 -2.77 8.09
CA SER A 82 8.47 -2.66 9.36
C SER A 82 7.08 -3.31 9.31
N GLN A 83 6.38 -3.22 8.17
CA GLN A 83 5.04 -3.78 8.01
C GLN A 83 5.02 -5.31 7.96
N LEU A 84 6.14 -5.95 7.67
CA LEU A 84 6.30 -7.42 7.71
C LEU A 84 6.69 -7.96 9.10
N LYS A 85 7.09 -7.10 10.03
CA LYS A 85 7.33 -7.48 11.42
C LYS A 85 6.03 -7.61 12.20
N ILE A 86 6.06 -8.40 13.27
CA ILE A 86 4.97 -8.43 14.23
C ILE A 86 5.13 -7.27 15.21
N GLY A 87 4.22 -6.31 15.15
CA GLY A 87 4.20 -5.15 16.01
C GLY A 87 2.81 -4.51 16.02
N LYS A 88 2.44 -3.85 17.09
CA LYS A 88 1.07 -3.39 17.39
C LYS A 88 0.30 -2.71 16.24
N ASN A 89 1.01 -2.00 15.36
CA ASN A 89 0.38 -1.24 14.27
C ASN A 89 0.78 -1.75 12.88
N THR A 90 1.41 -2.91 12.76
CA THR A 90 1.88 -3.45 11.49
C THR A 90 0.80 -4.23 10.76
N TYR A 91 0.93 -4.33 9.44
CA TYR A 91 -0.01 -5.12 8.63
C TYR A 91 0.10 -6.61 8.94
N MET A 92 1.30 -7.10 9.24
CA MET A 92 1.50 -8.49 9.65
C MET A 92 0.75 -8.81 10.96
N PHE A 93 0.81 -7.92 11.94
CA PHE A 93 0.07 -8.09 13.19
C PHE A 93 -1.44 -8.09 12.95
N LYS A 94 -1.95 -7.16 12.13
CA LYS A 94 -3.38 -7.14 11.75
C LYS A 94 -3.79 -8.43 11.05
N TYR A 95 -2.96 -8.94 10.14
CA TYR A 95 -3.25 -10.19 9.45
C TYR A 95 -3.32 -11.39 10.40
N ILE A 96 -2.34 -11.52 11.30
CA ILE A 96 -2.30 -12.61 12.29
C ILE A 96 -3.50 -12.50 13.23
N SER A 97 -3.79 -11.29 13.76
CA SER A 97 -4.95 -11.06 14.63
C SER A 97 -6.26 -11.45 13.95
N ASN A 98 -6.46 -11.03 12.70
CA ASN A 98 -7.66 -11.39 11.94
C ASN A 98 -7.75 -12.91 11.72
N ARG A 99 -6.63 -13.59 11.45
CA ARG A 99 -6.60 -15.05 11.28
C ARG A 99 -6.91 -15.78 12.58
N VAL A 100 -6.31 -15.33 13.68
CA VAL A 100 -6.59 -15.90 15.01
C VAL A 100 -8.09 -15.77 15.35
N LEU A 101 -8.68 -14.58 15.13
CA LEU A 101 -10.09 -14.33 15.43
C LEU A 101 -11.06 -15.01 14.45
N SER A 102 -10.63 -15.36 13.23
CA SER A 102 -11.50 -15.95 12.21
C SER A 102 -11.44 -17.48 12.13
N GLU A 103 -10.42 -18.11 12.71
CA GLU A 103 -10.25 -19.56 12.65
C GLU A 103 -10.73 -20.23 13.94
N TYR A 104 -11.78 -21.06 13.83
CA TYR A 104 -12.43 -21.73 14.95
C TYR A 104 -11.46 -22.49 15.86
N ASN A 105 -10.56 -23.31 15.26
CA ASN A 105 -9.58 -24.07 16.04
C ASN A 105 -8.57 -23.18 16.79
N THR A 106 -8.20 -22.04 16.18
CA THR A 106 -7.31 -21.06 16.81
C THR A 106 -8.01 -20.34 17.94
N MET A 107 -9.30 -19.97 17.77
CA MET A 107 -10.10 -19.38 18.82
C MET A 107 -10.21 -20.32 20.02
N ILE A 108 -10.57 -21.58 19.82
CA ILE A 108 -10.64 -22.58 20.91
C ILE A 108 -9.28 -22.72 21.61
N GLY A 109 -8.19 -22.73 20.87
CA GLY A 109 -6.83 -22.79 21.45
C GLY A 109 -6.54 -21.57 22.33
N MET A 110 -6.92 -20.37 21.86
CA MET A 110 -6.73 -19.12 22.60
C MET A 110 -7.62 -19.05 23.84
N GLU A 111 -8.87 -19.50 23.73
CA GLU A 111 -9.78 -19.59 24.88
C GLU A 111 -9.21 -20.52 25.97
N LYS A 112 -8.71 -21.69 25.62
CA LYS A 112 -8.08 -22.60 26.59
C LYS A 112 -6.90 -21.97 27.31
N ILE A 113 -6.02 -21.27 26.56
CA ILE A 113 -4.89 -20.57 27.17
C ILE A 113 -5.39 -19.44 28.10
N SER A 114 -6.43 -18.71 27.67
CA SER A 114 -7.07 -17.68 28.48
C SER A 114 -7.63 -18.25 29.78
N ASP A 115 -8.34 -19.38 29.71
CA ASP A 115 -8.91 -20.04 30.88
C ASP A 115 -7.84 -20.48 31.87
N GLU A 116 -6.75 -21.09 31.38
CA GLU A 116 -5.62 -21.49 32.24
C GLU A 116 -4.95 -20.29 32.91
N LEU A 117 -4.73 -19.19 32.17
CA LEU A 117 -4.17 -17.98 32.74
C LEU A 117 -5.14 -17.31 33.74
N THR A 118 -6.42 -17.32 33.47
CA THR A 118 -7.45 -16.83 34.41
C THR A 118 -7.43 -17.62 35.70
N ASN A 119 -7.29 -18.97 35.63
CA ASN A 119 -7.16 -19.80 36.82
C ASN A 119 -5.87 -19.47 37.60
N ILE A 120 -4.75 -19.22 36.92
CA ILE A 120 -3.51 -18.80 37.58
C ILE A 120 -3.71 -17.44 38.31
N TYR A 121 -4.29 -16.47 37.62
CA TYR A 121 -4.54 -15.15 38.20
C TYR A 121 -5.53 -15.22 39.40
N LYS A 122 -6.57 -16.06 39.31
CA LYS A 122 -7.49 -16.32 40.40
C LYS A 122 -6.75 -16.87 41.63
N TYR A 123 -5.89 -17.89 41.41
CA TYR A 123 -5.06 -18.43 42.47
C TYR A 123 -4.13 -17.37 43.10
N LEU A 124 -3.45 -16.56 42.26
CA LEU A 124 -2.58 -15.51 42.75
C LEU A 124 -3.33 -14.46 43.55
N ASN A 125 -4.53 -14.07 43.14
CA ASN A 125 -5.35 -13.12 43.85
C ASN A 125 -5.82 -13.69 45.20
N GLU A 126 -6.26 -14.95 45.23
CA GLU A 126 -6.77 -15.61 46.44
C GLU A 126 -5.67 -15.96 47.43
N GLU A 127 -4.48 -16.37 46.99
CA GLU A 127 -3.40 -16.89 47.87
C GLU A 127 -2.30 -15.87 48.17
N ILE A 128 -2.02 -14.95 47.24
CA ILE A 128 -0.87 -14.03 47.36
C ILE A 128 -1.31 -12.61 47.65
N PHE A 129 -2.34 -12.13 46.95
CA PHE A 129 -2.74 -10.72 46.99
C PHE A 129 -3.90 -10.44 47.96
N GLN A 130 -4.49 -11.46 48.62
CA GLN A 130 -5.56 -11.25 49.59
C GLN A 130 -5.19 -10.32 50.78
N GLU A 131 -3.90 -10.14 51.04
CA GLU A 131 -3.41 -9.24 52.08
C GLU A 131 -3.31 -7.77 51.64
N PHE A 132 -3.53 -7.50 50.35
CA PHE A 132 -3.42 -6.17 49.80
C PHE A 132 -4.79 -5.63 49.39
N ASP A 133 -5.24 -4.61 50.08
CA ASP A 133 -6.50 -3.93 49.78
C ASP A 133 -6.42 -3.28 48.39
N ASN A 134 -7.43 -3.50 47.53
CA ASN A 134 -7.56 -2.91 46.21
C ASN A 134 -6.45 -3.31 45.18
N VAL A 135 -5.82 -4.44 45.36
CA VAL A 135 -4.88 -5.03 44.38
C VAL A 135 -5.51 -6.30 43.81
N GLU A 136 -5.76 -6.30 42.51
CA GLU A 136 -6.28 -7.45 41.76
C GLU A 136 -5.53 -7.60 40.45
N LEU A 137 -5.12 -8.84 40.14
CA LEU A 137 -4.60 -9.20 38.86
C LEU A 137 -5.74 -9.59 37.92
N ASP A 138 -5.83 -8.94 36.79
CA ASP A 138 -6.78 -9.27 35.73
C ASP A 138 -6.07 -9.68 34.44
N PHE A 139 -6.64 -10.65 33.74
CA PHE A 139 -6.10 -11.15 32.49
C PHE A 139 -7.09 -10.91 31.34
N GLU A 140 -6.62 -10.19 30.35
CA GLU A 140 -7.33 -9.99 29.10
C GLU A 140 -6.67 -10.82 27.97
N ILE A 141 -7.48 -11.53 27.20
CA ILE A 141 -7.01 -12.32 26.06
C ILE A 141 -6.19 -11.50 25.06
N SER A 142 -6.48 -10.20 24.96
CA SER A 142 -5.72 -9.25 24.14
C SER A 142 -4.24 -9.19 24.52
N LYS A 143 -3.89 -9.50 25.77
CA LYS A 143 -2.50 -9.52 26.25
C LYS A 143 -1.69 -10.69 25.68
N LEU A 144 -2.34 -11.79 25.24
CA LEU A 144 -1.66 -12.88 24.54
C LEU A 144 -1.04 -12.41 23.21
N PHE A 145 -1.67 -11.47 22.53
CA PHE A 145 -1.11 -10.89 21.30
C PHE A 145 0.19 -10.15 21.55
N ASN A 146 0.39 -9.57 22.72
CA ASN A 146 1.64 -8.88 23.06
C ASN A 146 2.82 -9.85 23.12
N ILE A 147 2.59 -11.11 23.52
CA ILE A 147 3.62 -12.15 23.55
C ILE A 147 4.09 -12.48 22.12
N ILE A 148 3.18 -12.42 21.16
CA ILE A 148 3.49 -12.70 19.75
C ILE A 148 4.21 -11.49 19.10
N GLN A 149 3.99 -10.27 19.59
CA GLN A 149 4.54 -9.04 19.01
C GLN A 149 6.06 -9.02 18.95
N ASP A 150 6.73 -9.61 19.93
CA ASP A 150 8.19 -9.65 20.03
C ASP A 150 8.80 -10.80 19.19
N SER A 151 7.95 -11.60 18.56
CA SER A 151 8.41 -12.71 17.72
C SER A 151 8.99 -12.21 16.42
N ILE A 152 10.16 -12.72 16.05
CA ILE A 152 10.83 -12.43 14.79
C ILE A 152 10.28 -13.36 13.72
N ILE A 153 10.02 -12.82 12.53
CA ILE A 153 9.60 -13.63 11.38
C ILE A 153 10.85 -14.04 10.61
N PHE A 154 11.05 -15.35 10.53
CA PHE A 154 12.08 -15.96 9.68
C PHE A 154 11.41 -16.57 8.44
N ASP A 155 12.14 -16.62 7.33
CA ASP A 155 11.71 -17.38 6.19
C ASP A 155 11.89 -18.90 6.47
N LYS A 156 11.38 -19.75 5.55
CA LYS A 156 11.49 -21.22 5.68
C LYS A 156 12.93 -21.74 5.60
N SER A 157 13.88 -20.95 5.08
CA SER A 157 15.29 -21.27 4.99
C SER A 157 16.08 -20.83 6.24
N GLY A 158 15.42 -20.19 7.19
CA GLY A 158 16.03 -19.67 8.41
C GLY A 158 16.74 -18.32 8.23
N ASN A 159 16.56 -17.66 7.07
CA ASN A 159 17.08 -16.32 6.86
C ASN A 159 16.23 -15.27 7.61
N ASP A 160 16.92 -14.33 8.20
CA ASP A 160 16.27 -13.19 8.85
C ASP A 160 15.56 -12.33 7.79
N ILE A 161 14.39 -11.79 8.13
CA ILE A 161 13.68 -10.80 7.35
C ILE A 161 14.57 -9.59 6.98
N HIS A 162 15.62 -9.32 7.77
CA HIS A 162 16.62 -8.29 7.50
C HIS A 162 17.40 -8.52 6.21
N ASN A 163 17.51 -9.77 5.76
CA ASN A 163 18.27 -10.16 4.56
C ASN A 163 17.42 -10.13 3.29
N LEU A 164 16.12 -9.80 3.38
CA LEU A 164 15.26 -9.70 2.21
C LEU A 164 15.69 -8.53 1.31
N SER A 165 15.75 -8.79 0.01
CA SER A 165 15.89 -7.76 -1.00
C SER A 165 14.65 -6.85 -1.02
N ILE A 166 14.79 -5.65 -1.59
CA ILE A 166 13.65 -4.72 -1.71
C ILE A 166 12.56 -5.33 -2.59
N PHE A 167 12.93 -6.05 -3.64
CA PHE A 167 11.99 -6.80 -4.47
C PHE A 167 11.14 -7.77 -3.65
N GLU A 168 11.77 -8.55 -2.76
CA GLU A 168 11.08 -9.48 -1.88
C GLU A 168 10.22 -8.78 -0.84
N LEU A 169 10.69 -7.66 -0.28
CA LEU A 169 9.91 -6.85 0.65
C LEU A 169 8.63 -6.33 0.00
N ILE A 170 8.70 -5.77 -1.21
CA ILE A 170 7.54 -5.28 -1.95
C ILE A 170 6.59 -6.41 -2.26
N LYS A 171 7.09 -7.52 -2.83
CA LYS A 171 6.30 -8.71 -3.17
C LYS A 171 5.58 -9.28 -1.96
N ASN A 172 6.24 -9.34 -0.80
CA ASN A 172 5.65 -9.88 0.42
C ASN A 172 4.60 -8.92 1.01
N ASN A 173 4.82 -7.59 0.95
CA ASN A 173 3.81 -6.61 1.36
C ASN A 173 2.55 -6.68 0.47
N ILE A 174 2.72 -6.77 -0.85
CA ILE A 174 1.58 -6.93 -1.78
C ILE A 174 0.76 -8.17 -1.41
N LYS A 175 1.42 -9.33 -1.22
CA LYS A 175 0.76 -10.56 -0.82
C LYS A 175 0.10 -10.48 0.56
N LEU A 176 0.71 -9.74 1.49
CA LEU A 176 0.15 -9.54 2.82
C LEU A 176 -1.14 -8.72 2.75
N ILE A 177 -1.12 -7.61 1.98
CA ILE A 177 -2.30 -6.76 1.78
C ILE A 177 -3.41 -7.53 1.07
N GLU A 178 -3.09 -8.29 0.01
CA GLU A 178 -4.05 -9.17 -0.67
C GLU A 178 -4.76 -10.10 0.32
N LYS A 179 -4.00 -10.76 1.19
CA LYS A 179 -4.57 -11.67 2.19
C LYS A 179 -5.36 -10.94 3.28
N LEU A 180 -4.91 -9.75 3.69
CA LEU A 180 -5.56 -8.93 4.71
C LEU A 180 -6.92 -8.44 4.23
N GLU A 181 -7.01 -8.04 2.96
CA GLU A 181 -8.21 -7.43 2.37
C GLU A 181 -9.11 -8.41 1.60
N LYS A 182 -8.72 -9.67 1.49
CA LYS A 182 -9.43 -10.68 0.70
C LYS A 182 -10.94 -10.76 0.96
N ASN A 183 -11.35 -10.53 2.20
CA ASN A 183 -12.75 -10.65 2.64
C ASN A 183 -13.37 -9.31 3.02
N SER A 184 -12.67 -8.19 2.86
CA SER A 184 -13.16 -6.87 3.30
C SER A 184 -14.25 -6.31 2.39
N GLY A 185 -14.28 -6.72 1.11
CA GLY A 185 -15.14 -6.13 0.08
C GLY A 185 -14.80 -4.68 -0.28
N ASN A 186 -13.82 -4.08 0.40
CA ASN A 186 -13.40 -2.69 0.18
C ASN A 186 -12.54 -2.58 -1.09
N LYS A 187 -12.57 -1.41 -1.72
CA LYS A 187 -11.55 -1.05 -2.70
C LYS A 187 -10.26 -0.70 -1.99
N VAL A 188 -9.16 -1.20 -2.51
CA VAL A 188 -7.82 -1.04 -1.93
C VAL A 188 -6.94 -0.25 -2.86
N LEU A 189 -6.26 0.76 -2.33
CA LEU A 189 -5.28 1.55 -3.06
C LEU A 189 -3.90 1.35 -2.42
N VAL A 190 -2.99 0.72 -3.16
CA VAL A 190 -1.61 0.47 -2.71
C VAL A 190 -0.68 1.42 -3.43
N ILE A 191 0.08 2.19 -2.67
CA ILE A 191 0.95 3.25 -3.19
C ILE A 191 2.40 2.92 -2.86
N PHE A 192 3.23 2.86 -3.90
CA PHE A 192 4.67 2.72 -3.77
C PHE A 192 5.35 3.99 -4.29
N LYS A 193 6.07 4.67 -3.39
CA LYS A 193 6.68 5.95 -3.69
C LYS A 193 8.12 5.78 -4.12
N ASN A 194 8.42 6.17 -5.38
CA ASN A 194 9.78 6.22 -5.93
C ASN A 194 10.60 4.92 -5.75
N ILE A 195 9.96 3.76 -5.90
CA ILE A 195 10.64 2.47 -5.71
C ILE A 195 11.52 2.06 -6.88
N ASP A 196 11.38 2.74 -8.01
CA ASP A 196 12.13 2.50 -9.24
C ASP A 196 13.65 2.67 -9.05
N HIS A 197 14.12 3.52 -8.13
CA HIS A 197 15.55 3.59 -7.84
C HIS A 197 16.07 2.50 -6.89
N LEU A 198 15.17 1.78 -6.27
CA LEU A 198 15.53 0.72 -5.32
C LEU A 198 15.49 -0.66 -5.99
N LEU A 199 15.03 -0.73 -7.23
CA LEU A 199 14.85 -1.94 -8.02
C LEU A 199 15.65 -1.85 -9.31
N THR A 200 16.10 -2.98 -9.79
CA THR A 200 16.53 -3.09 -11.19
C THR A 200 15.30 -3.00 -12.12
N LYS A 201 15.54 -2.63 -13.38
CA LYS A 201 14.49 -2.56 -14.42
C LYS A 201 13.68 -3.87 -14.50
N GLU A 202 14.37 -5.00 -14.44
CA GLU A 202 13.73 -6.32 -14.49
C GLU A 202 12.91 -6.64 -13.24
N GLU A 203 13.36 -6.22 -12.06
CA GLU A 203 12.60 -6.38 -10.82
C GLU A 203 11.35 -5.50 -10.83
N TYR A 204 11.48 -4.25 -11.30
CA TYR A 204 10.35 -3.35 -11.44
C TYR A 204 9.29 -3.93 -12.39
N LYS A 205 9.69 -4.43 -13.59
CA LYS A 205 8.79 -5.11 -14.52
C LYS A 205 8.03 -6.26 -13.88
N LYS A 206 8.72 -7.07 -13.04
CA LYS A 206 8.09 -8.18 -12.33
C LYS A 206 7.07 -7.71 -11.29
N ILE A 207 7.39 -6.66 -10.53
CA ILE A 207 6.47 -6.06 -9.54
C ILE A 207 5.26 -5.45 -10.26
N TYR A 208 5.49 -4.68 -11.32
CA TYR A 208 4.42 -4.08 -12.10
C TYR A 208 3.47 -5.13 -12.67
N LYS A 209 4.01 -6.19 -13.29
CA LYS A 209 3.22 -7.32 -13.79
C LYS A 209 2.42 -8.03 -12.66
N LEU A 210 3.02 -8.19 -11.48
CA LEU A 210 2.31 -8.74 -10.33
C LEU A 210 1.13 -7.85 -9.92
N ALA A 211 1.34 -6.53 -9.87
CA ALA A 211 0.30 -5.56 -9.53
C ALA A 211 -0.84 -5.56 -10.56
N THR A 212 -0.51 -5.55 -11.86
CA THR A 212 -1.49 -5.62 -12.94
C THR A 212 -2.34 -6.90 -12.83
N ASN A 213 -1.70 -8.06 -12.69
CA ASN A 213 -2.42 -9.32 -12.55
C ASN A 213 -3.34 -9.35 -11.32
N LEU A 214 -2.91 -8.75 -10.21
CA LEU A 214 -3.75 -8.68 -9.01
C LEU A 214 -4.92 -7.71 -9.18
N SER A 215 -4.72 -6.59 -9.85
CA SER A 215 -5.80 -5.64 -10.10
C SER A 215 -6.90 -6.22 -10.97
N ASP A 216 -6.56 -7.13 -11.88
CA ASP A 216 -7.54 -7.80 -12.77
C ASP A 216 -8.45 -8.79 -12.02
N ILE A 217 -7.97 -9.35 -10.92
CA ILE A 217 -8.68 -10.42 -10.18
C ILE A 217 -9.16 -10.01 -8.78
N THR A 218 -8.80 -8.81 -8.34
CA THR A 218 -9.13 -8.28 -7.01
C THR A 218 -9.66 -6.85 -7.08
N ASN A 219 -10.06 -6.30 -5.94
CA ASN A 219 -10.42 -4.88 -5.80
C ASN A 219 -9.20 -3.98 -5.50
N MET A 220 -7.99 -4.46 -5.78
CA MET A 220 -6.75 -3.72 -5.53
C MET A 220 -6.36 -2.89 -6.73
N GLN A 221 -5.98 -1.65 -6.47
CA GLN A 221 -5.42 -0.72 -7.45
C GLN A 221 -4.07 -0.24 -6.94
N PHE A 222 -3.15 0.04 -7.84
CA PHE A 222 -1.78 0.39 -7.50
C PHE A 222 -1.40 1.74 -8.10
N ILE A 223 -0.59 2.50 -7.35
CA ILE A 223 0.09 3.70 -7.85
C ILE A 223 1.59 3.52 -7.57
N PHE A 224 2.37 3.57 -8.64
CA PHE A 224 3.83 3.62 -8.59
C PHE A 224 4.27 5.02 -8.98
N THR A 225 4.77 5.82 -8.03
CA THR A 225 5.43 7.04 -8.43
C THR A 225 6.86 6.74 -8.83
N LEU A 226 7.28 7.34 -9.94
CA LEU A 226 8.61 7.17 -10.49
C LEU A 226 9.47 8.40 -10.19
N SER A 227 10.77 8.20 -10.04
CA SER A 227 11.74 9.29 -9.96
C SER A 227 11.86 10.05 -11.28
N ILE A 228 12.62 11.15 -11.30
CA ILE A 228 12.86 11.92 -12.53
C ILE A 228 13.54 11.03 -13.59
N ASP A 229 14.49 10.21 -13.16
CA ASP A 229 15.24 9.30 -14.04
C ASP A 229 14.59 7.91 -14.13
N GLY A 230 13.41 7.74 -13.53
CA GLY A 230 12.67 6.50 -13.53
C GLY A 230 12.10 6.15 -14.90
N TYR A 231 12.07 4.88 -15.20
CA TYR A 231 11.51 4.37 -16.44
C TYR A 231 10.06 3.91 -16.26
N CYS A 232 9.23 4.30 -17.19
CA CYS A 232 7.84 3.89 -17.28
C CYS A 232 7.72 2.65 -18.17
N ILE A 233 6.85 1.73 -17.81
CA ILE A 233 6.49 0.60 -18.68
C ILE A 233 5.28 1.06 -19.48
N VAL A 234 5.45 1.18 -20.79
CA VAL A 234 4.44 1.70 -21.72
C VAL A 234 4.04 0.62 -22.72
N ASN A 235 2.74 0.40 -22.86
CA ASN A 235 2.16 -0.43 -23.90
C ASN A 235 0.72 0.02 -24.18
N GLU A 236 0.10 -0.48 -25.23
CA GLU A 236 -1.26 -0.11 -25.65
C GLU A 236 -2.31 -0.31 -24.58
N ASN A 237 -2.11 -1.26 -23.67
CA ASN A 237 -3.12 -1.62 -22.66
C ASN A 237 -3.03 -0.78 -21.37
N ASN A 238 -1.88 -0.10 -21.14
CA ASN A 238 -1.68 0.62 -19.88
C ASN A 238 -1.45 2.13 -20.04
N ILE A 239 -1.53 2.65 -21.25
CA ILE A 239 -1.22 4.06 -21.52
C ILE A 239 -2.15 5.01 -20.76
N GLU A 240 -3.39 4.64 -20.59
CA GLU A 240 -4.37 5.41 -19.81
C GLU A 240 -4.10 5.40 -18.30
N GLU A 241 -3.24 4.50 -17.85
CA GLU A 241 -2.83 4.35 -16.44
C GLU A 241 -1.53 5.12 -16.13
N ILE A 242 -0.99 5.84 -17.12
CA ILE A 242 0.21 6.65 -16.96
C ILE A 242 -0.17 8.11 -16.76
N LEU A 243 0.31 8.70 -15.68
CA LEU A 243 0.17 10.12 -15.40
C LEU A 243 1.53 10.80 -15.50
N VAL A 244 1.64 11.83 -16.33
CA VAL A 244 2.86 12.63 -16.47
C VAL A 244 2.63 13.99 -15.82
N VAL A 245 3.42 14.32 -14.80
CA VAL A 245 3.33 15.57 -14.04
C VAL A 245 4.56 16.41 -14.33
N ASN A 246 4.42 17.42 -15.17
CA ASN A 246 5.45 18.39 -15.51
C ASN A 246 5.12 19.76 -14.96
N ASP A 247 6.03 20.74 -15.11
CA ASP A 247 5.90 22.08 -14.49
C ASP A 247 4.65 22.83 -14.96
N GLU A 248 4.19 22.62 -16.18
CA GLU A 248 3.08 23.36 -16.77
C GLU A 248 1.82 22.52 -16.95
N GLU A 249 1.93 21.20 -17.05
CA GLU A 249 0.79 20.33 -17.38
C GLU A 249 0.82 19.00 -16.64
N ILE A 250 -0.36 18.56 -16.23
CA ILE A 250 -0.63 17.17 -15.89
C ILE A 250 -1.34 16.55 -17.09
N THR A 251 -0.69 15.64 -17.74
CA THR A 251 -1.21 15.02 -18.97
C THR A 251 -1.33 13.51 -18.84
N LEU A 252 -2.37 12.99 -19.47
CA LEU A 252 -2.47 11.57 -19.80
C LEU A 252 -1.86 11.42 -21.21
N PRO A 253 -0.77 10.70 -21.36
CA PRO A 253 -0.18 10.51 -22.67
C PRO A 253 -1.11 9.63 -23.52
N GLU A 254 -1.40 10.08 -24.74
CA GLU A 254 -2.05 9.26 -25.74
C GLU A 254 -0.97 8.42 -26.45
N TYR A 255 -1.20 7.14 -26.61
CA TYR A 255 -0.26 6.22 -27.27
C TYR A 255 0.16 6.72 -28.67
N GLU A 256 -0.78 7.22 -29.44
CA GLU A 256 -0.52 7.77 -30.78
C GLU A 256 0.42 8.98 -30.72
N ARG A 257 0.30 9.87 -29.74
CA ARG A 257 1.19 11.03 -29.55
C ARG A 257 2.61 10.61 -29.19
N ILE A 258 2.77 9.61 -28.33
CA ILE A 258 4.09 9.07 -28.00
C ILE A 258 4.71 8.45 -29.25
N ARG A 259 3.94 7.66 -29.98
CA ARG A 259 4.36 7.04 -31.22
C ARG A 259 4.81 8.07 -32.27
N GLU A 260 3.99 9.11 -32.49
CA GLU A 260 4.32 10.20 -33.41
C GLU A 260 5.58 10.96 -32.98
N PHE A 261 5.73 11.26 -31.69
CA PHE A 261 6.92 11.92 -31.15
C PHE A 261 8.17 11.09 -31.37
N VAL A 262 8.12 9.81 -31.09
CA VAL A 262 9.26 8.90 -31.31
C VAL A 262 9.58 8.78 -32.78
N GLN A 263 8.58 8.61 -33.64
CA GLN A 263 8.79 8.54 -35.10
C GLN A 263 9.39 9.83 -35.69
N SER A 264 8.98 11.00 -35.18
CA SER A 264 9.48 12.28 -35.64
C SER A 264 10.92 12.60 -35.20
N ASN A 265 11.31 12.13 -34.01
CA ASN A 265 12.62 12.40 -33.43
C ASN A 265 13.68 11.33 -33.79
N TYR A 266 13.23 10.13 -34.17
CA TYR A 266 14.09 9.00 -34.50
C TYR A 266 13.68 8.42 -35.88
N PRO A 267 14.06 9.10 -36.99
CA PRO A 267 13.61 8.77 -38.35
C PRO A 267 14.20 7.46 -38.95
N ILE A 268 14.93 6.69 -38.16
CA ILE A 268 15.38 5.37 -38.58
C ILE A 268 14.16 4.45 -38.57
N ASN A 269 13.97 3.62 -39.60
CA ASN A 269 12.94 2.59 -39.74
C ASN A 269 12.95 1.57 -38.56
N ILE A 270 12.68 2.04 -37.36
CA ILE A 270 12.44 1.20 -36.22
C ILE A 270 10.96 0.89 -36.28
N GLU A 271 10.61 -0.36 -36.52
CA GLU A 271 9.28 -0.85 -36.14
C GLU A 271 9.16 -0.60 -34.65
N LEU A 272 8.42 0.45 -34.31
CA LEU A 272 8.03 0.73 -32.92
C LEU A 272 7.16 -0.41 -32.46
N ASN A 273 7.78 -1.38 -31.87
CA ASN A 273 7.07 -2.42 -31.13
C ASN A 273 7.09 -2.07 -29.64
N ASP A 274 6.21 -2.65 -28.89
CA ASP A 274 6.09 -2.45 -27.44
C ASP A 274 7.43 -2.64 -26.72
N LYS A 275 8.32 -3.42 -27.28
CA LYS A 275 9.64 -3.69 -26.73
C LYS A 275 10.55 -2.46 -26.75
N TRP A 276 10.47 -1.64 -27.80
CA TRP A 276 11.26 -0.41 -27.91
C TRP A 276 10.80 0.67 -26.91
N LEU A 277 9.47 0.82 -26.74
CA LEU A 277 8.89 1.74 -25.77
C LEU A 277 9.20 1.36 -24.32
N ILE A 278 9.44 0.09 -24.06
CA ILE A 278 9.80 -0.42 -22.74
C ILE A 278 11.32 -0.26 -22.45
N GLU A 279 12.15 -0.25 -23.49
CA GLU A 279 13.61 -0.25 -23.36
C GLU A 279 14.25 1.16 -23.39
N ASN A 280 13.54 2.18 -23.87
CA ASN A 280 13.94 3.58 -23.94
C ASN A 280 13.00 4.49 -23.19
#